data_47d5b1674f2965795d359d2364dc326e
#
_entry.id   47d5b1674f2965795d359d2364dc326e
#
_cell.length_a   1.000
_cell.length_b   1.000
_cell.length_c   1.000
_cell.angle_alpha   90.00
_cell.angle_beta   90.00
_cell.angle_gamma   90.00
#
_symmetry.space_group_name_H-M   'P 1'
#
loop_
_entity.id
_entity.type
_entity.pdbx_description
1 polymer ?
#
loop_
_entity_poly.entity_id
_entity_poly.type
_entity_poly.pdbx_seq_one_letter_code
_entity_poly.pdbx_strand_id
1 'polypeptide(L)'
;AGLMHPNIVNVYDVGEDRGLNYMVMELVEGITLKDYIEKKGKLSAKETISISIQMVTGIQAAHNCHIIHRDIKPQNIIISKDGKVKVTDFGIARATTSTATQAVTTTVMGSVHYTSPEQARGGIVDEKSDIYSAGITMYEMVTGHVPFDHENGVTIALMHLQNEITPPSQIRDGIPDSLEKIILKCTMKKPEDRYQTADELIADLKLVFEDTSGEYVGIVPTIDDSPTIMIDQNELTQRIQTNDDTQPVEDS
;
A
#
# COMPACT_ATOMS: atom_id res chain seq x y z
N ALA A 1 -21.25 9.72 -6.14
CA ALA A 1 -22.32 9.52 -5.15
C ALA A 1 -22.82 8.08 -5.28
N GLY A 2 -22.73 7.25 -4.22
CA GLY A 2 -23.30 5.91 -4.25
C GLY A 2 -22.50 4.77 -3.62
N LEU A 3 -21.25 4.98 -3.24
CA LEU A 3 -20.51 3.94 -2.54
C LEU A 3 -20.91 3.98 -1.06
N MET A 4 -21.89 3.15 -0.67
CA MET A 4 -22.32 2.99 0.71
C MET A 4 -22.03 1.57 1.17
N HIS A 5 -21.21 1.41 2.21
CA HIS A 5 -20.85 0.11 2.74
C HIS A 5 -20.49 0.20 4.24
N PRO A 6 -20.80 -0.82 5.07
CA PRO A 6 -20.48 -0.80 6.51
C PRO A 6 -19.01 -0.53 6.83
N ASN A 7 -18.09 -0.99 5.97
CA ASN A 7 -16.64 -0.84 6.12
C ASN A 7 -16.06 0.32 5.30
N ILE A 8 -16.89 1.27 4.86
CA ILE A 8 -16.46 2.50 4.19
C ILE A 8 -17.06 3.69 4.92
N VAL A 9 -16.31 4.78 5.07
CA VAL A 9 -16.86 6.06 5.54
C VAL A 9 -17.70 6.66 4.44
N ASN A 10 -18.98 6.87 4.72
CA ASN A 10 -19.92 7.39 3.72
C ASN A 10 -19.66 8.86 3.43
N VAL A 11 -19.66 9.23 2.16
CA VAL A 11 -19.68 10.62 1.70
C VAL A 11 -21.13 11.00 1.38
N TYR A 12 -21.65 12.00 2.07
CA TYR A 12 -23.03 12.44 1.93
C TYR A 12 -23.20 13.55 0.89
N ASP A 13 -22.21 14.45 0.83
CA ASP A 13 -22.28 15.59 -0.09
C ASP A 13 -20.87 16.11 -0.40
N VAL A 14 -20.73 16.75 -1.55
CA VAL A 14 -19.53 17.44 -2.01
C VAL A 14 -19.95 18.76 -2.64
N GLY A 15 -19.34 19.86 -2.28
CA GLY A 15 -19.71 21.17 -2.82
C GLY A 15 -18.59 22.18 -2.75
N GLU A 16 -18.90 23.37 -3.24
CA GLU A 16 -18.04 24.53 -3.16
C GLU A 16 -18.82 25.70 -2.52
N ASP A 17 -18.24 26.33 -1.53
CA ASP A 17 -18.75 27.58 -0.97
C ASP A 17 -17.63 28.61 -0.90
N ARG A 18 -17.83 29.76 -1.55
CA ARG A 18 -16.90 30.89 -1.57
C ARG A 18 -15.47 30.53 -1.98
N GLY A 19 -15.31 29.62 -2.95
CA GLY A 19 -14.02 29.15 -3.43
C GLY A 19 -13.35 28.08 -2.54
N LEU A 20 -14.06 27.58 -1.52
CA LEU A 20 -13.64 26.47 -0.68
C LEU A 20 -14.40 25.22 -1.07
N ASN A 21 -13.69 24.20 -1.52
CA ASN A 21 -14.27 22.88 -1.73
C ASN A 21 -14.47 22.19 -0.38
N TYR A 22 -15.65 21.64 -0.16
CA TYR A 22 -15.98 20.89 1.06
C TYR A 22 -16.56 19.50 0.74
N MET A 23 -16.42 18.60 1.69
CA MET A 23 -16.99 17.27 1.66
C MET A 23 -17.70 17.00 2.99
N VAL A 24 -18.96 16.56 2.92
CA VAL A 24 -19.72 16.14 4.09
C VAL A 24 -19.64 14.62 4.19
N MET A 25 -19.09 14.14 5.29
CA MET A 25 -18.86 12.71 5.50
C MET A 25 -19.51 12.22 6.80
N GLU A 26 -19.68 10.91 6.89
CA GLU A 26 -20.04 10.21 8.10
C GLU A 26 -19.04 10.53 9.21
N LEU A 27 -19.55 10.93 10.39
CA LEU A 27 -18.72 11.06 11.59
C LEU A 27 -18.56 9.67 12.22
N VAL A 28 -17.34 9.16 12.21
CA VAL A 28 -17.00 7.90 12.88
C VAL A 28 -16.30 8.20 14.19
N GLU A 29 -16.96 7.90 15.31
CA GLU A 29 -16.33 8.00 16.63
C GLU A 29 -15.38 6.82 16.85
N GLY A 30 -14.07 7.07 16.80
CA GLY A 30 -13.05 6.04 16.90
C GLY A 30 -11.64 6.61 16.88
N ILE A 31 -10.69 5.75 16.56
CA ILE A 31 -9.27 6.11 16.36
C ILE A 31 -8.78 5.53 15.05
N THR A 32 -7.71 6.10 14.50
CA THR A 32 -7.08 5.52 13.31
C THR A 32 -6.40 4.20 13.67
N LEU A 33 -6.26 3.32 12.70
CA LEU A 33 -5.48 2.09 12.86
C LEU A 33 -4.02 2.43 13.19
N LYS A 34 -3.50 3.56 12.67
CA LYS A 34 -2.15 4.05 13.01
C LYS A 34 -2.01 4.32 14.50
N ASP A 35 -2.91 5.11 15.07
CA ASP A 35 -2.93 5.39 16.52
C ASP A 35 -3.09 4.10 17.34
N TYR A 36 -3.87 3.15 16.84
CA TYR A 36 -4.07 1.87 17.51
C TYR A 36 -2.80 1.03 17.54
N ILE A 37 -2.07 0.94 16.41
CA ILE A 37 -0.77 0.26 16.33
C ILE A 37 0.23 0.94 17.27
N GLU A 38 0.35 2.27 17.21
CA GLU A 38 1.30 3.03 18.04
C GLU A 38 1.04 2.85 19.55
N LYS A 39 -0.23 2.85 19.97
CA LYS A 39 -0.60 2.62 21.37
C LYS A 39 -0.28 1.21 21.86
N LYS A 40 -0.42 0.20 21.00
CA LYS A 40 -0.17 -1.20 21.35
C LYS A 40 1.27 -1.67 21.06
N GLY A 41 1.98 -0.95 20.22
CA GLY A 41 3.28 -1.32 19.65
C GLY A 41 3.16 -2.35 18.53
N LYS A 42 2.30 -3.34 18.67
CA LYS A 42 2.01 -4.39 17.67
C LYS A 42 0.70 -5.09 18.00
N LEU A 43 0.04 -5.66 17.00
CA LEU A 43 -1.22 -6.37 17.16
C LEU A 43 -1.01 -7.89 17.23
N SER A 44 -1.93 -8.60 17.87
CA SER A 44 -1.99 -10.06 17.79
C SER A 44 -2.44 -10.51 16.38
N ALA A 45 -2.09 -11.73 15.99
CA ALA A 45 -2.56 -12.31 14.74
C ALA A 45 -4.11 -12.25 14.62
N LYS A 46 -4.81 -12.52 15.73
CA LYS A 46 -6.28 -12.47 15.77
C LYS A 46 -6.82 -11.07 15.48
N GLU A 47 -6.26 -10.04 16.10
CA GLU A 47 -6.67 -8.65 15.85
C GLU A 47 -6.34 -8.25 14.41
N THR A 48 -5.14 -8.57 13.94
CA THR A 48 -4.72 -8.30 12.55
C THR A 48 -5.68 -8.90 11.55
N ILE A 49 -6.01 -10.17 11.67
CA ILE A 49 -6.92 -10.86 10.76
C ILE A 49 -8.32 -10.26 10.80
N SER A 50 -8.85 -9.99 12.00
CA SER A 50 -10.19 -9.40 12.17
C SER A 50 -10.29 -8.01 11.53
N ILE A 51 -9.26 -7.17 11.71
CA ILE A 51 -9.19 -5.83 11.11
C ILE A 51 -9.01 -5.96 9.59
N SER A 52 -8.13 -6.86 9.14
CA SER A 52 -7.84 -7.05 7.71
C SER A 52 -9.06 -7.52 6.93
N ILE A 53 -9.83 -8.49 7.44
CA ILE A 53 -11.06 -8.94 6.79
C ILE A 53 -12.02 -7.77 6.58
N GLN A 54 -12.25 -6.93 7.59
CA GLN A 54 -13.15 -5.79 7.48
C GLN A 54 -12.60 -4.71 6.53
N MET A 55 -11.29 -4.39 6.62
CA MET A 55 -10.61 -3.45 5.73
C MET A 55 -10.72 -3.90 4.27
N VAL A 56 -10.36 -5.16 3.98
CA VAL A 56 -10.39 -5.71 2.62
C VAL A 56 -11.82 -5.84 2.11
N THR A 57 -12.81 -6.10 2.98
CA THR A 57 -14.24 -6.07 2.58
C THR A 57 -14.69 -4.67 2.15
N GLY A 58 -14.21 -3.62 2.79
CA GLY A 58 -14.42 -2.24 2.33
C GLY A 58 -13.75 -1.97 0.98
N ILE A 59 -12.51 -2.41 0.80
CA ILE A 59 -11.77 -2.31 -0.47
C ILE A 59 -12.51 -3.06 -1.59
N GLN A 60 -12.96 -4.29 -1.33
CA GLN A 60 -13.75 -5.09 -2.27
C GLN A 60 -15.02 -4.35 -2.74
N ALA A 61 -15.74 -3.75 -1.81
CA ALA A 61 -16.96 -3.01 -2.16
C ALA A 61 -16.66 -1.81 -3.09
N ALA A 62 -15.50 -1.16 -2.94
CA ALA A 62 -15.05 -0.12 -3.85
C ALA A 62 -14.63 -0.69 -5.21
N HIS A 63 -13.86 -1.77 -5.23
CA HIS A 63 -13.43 -2.46 -6.46
C HIS A 63 -14.62 -2.93 -7.29
N ASN A 64 -15.69 -3.46 -6.67
CA ASN A 64 -16.94 -3.82 -7.34
C ASN A 64 -17.66 -2.63 -7.99
N CYS A 65 -17.35 -1.41 -7.56
CA CYS A 65 -17.80 -0.16 -8.19
C CYS A 65 -16.74 0.46 -9.12
N HIS A 66 -15.67 -0.28 -9.46
CA HIS A 66 -14.53 0.18 -10.27
C HIS A 66 -13.81 1.39 -9.66
N ILE A 67 -13.80 1.50 -8.32
CA ILE A 67 -13.10 2.53 -7.59
C ILE A 67 -11.86 1.91 -6.94
N ILE A 68 -10.68 2.40 -7.30
CA ILE A 68 -9.40 2.03 -6.71
C ILE A 68 -9.02 3.07 -5.68
N HIS A 69 -8.66 2.66 -4.47
CA HIS A 69 -8.37 3.56 -3.36
C HIS A 69 -7.05 4.32 -3.54
N ARG A 70 -5.98 3.63 -3.95
CA ARG A 70 -4.64 4.18 -4.26
C ARG A 70 -3.83 4.72 -3.07
N ASP A 71 -4.38 4.74 -1.87
CA ASP A 71 -3.72 5.26 -0.66
C ASP A 71 -4.15 4.47 0.60
N ILE A 72 -4.18 3.14 0.49
CA ILE A 72 -4.44 2.26 1.64
C ILE A 72 -3.26 2.35 2.59
N LYS A 73 -3.54 2.71 3.85
CA LYS A 73 -2.56 2.84 4.93
C LYS A 73 -3.28 2.95 6.28
N PRO A 74 -2.62 2.70 7.41
CA PRO A 74 -3.27 2.73 8.73
C PRO A 74 -3.92 4.08 9.10
N GLN A 75 -3.43 5.20 8.57
CA GLN A 75 -4.02 6.52 8.79
C GLN A 75 -5.41 6.66 8.16
N ASN A 76 -5.67 5.93 7.07
CA ASN A 76 -6.93 5.96 6.32
C ASN A 76 -7.87 4.81 6.73
N ILE A 77 -7.62 4.16 7.85
CA ILE A 77 -8.45 3.10 8.42
C ILE A 77 -8.89 3.55 9.82
N ILE A 78 -10.17 3.61 10.07
CA ILE A 78 -10.75 4.02 11.37
C ILE A 78 -11.33 2.79 12.05
N ILE A 79 -10.99 2.61 13.32
CA ILE A 79 -11.59 1.61 14.21
C ILE A 79 -12.55 2.37 15.12
N SER A 80 -13.85 2.13 14.96
CA SER A 80 -14.88 2.75 15.76
C SER A 80 -14.92 2.18 17.19
N LYS A 81 -15.59 2.88 18.10
CA LYS A 81 -15.73 2.45 19.51
C LYS A 81 -16.41 1.09 19.68
N ASP A 82 -17.26 0.69 18.73
CA ASP A 82 -17.93 -0.61 18.69
C ASP A 82 -17.14 -1.69 17.92
N GLY A 83 -15.88 -1.40 17.56
CA GLY A 83 -14.96 -2.35 16.92
C GLY A 83 -15.17 -2.55 15.42
N LYS A 84 -15.97 -1.70 14.76
CA LYS A 84 -16.10 -1.71 13.32
C LYS A 84 -14.92 -1.01 12.66
N VAL A 85 -14.45 -1.58 11.56
CA VAL A 85 -13.36 -1.01 10.75
C VAL A 85 -13.96 -0.34 9.52
N LYS A 86 -13.57 0.91 9.27
CA LYS A 86 -14.02 1.68 8.11
C LYS A 86 -12.83 2.27 7.37
N VAL A 87 -12.82 2.09 6.05
CA VAL A 87 -11.86 2.72 5.12
C VAL A 87 -12.36 4.12 4.79
N THR A 88 -11.45 5.10 4.84
CA THR A 88 -11.73 6.50 4.51
C THR A 88 -10.73 7.05 3.49
N ASP A 89 -10.98 8.26 3.00
CA ASP A 89 -10.06 9.01 2.12
C ASP A 89 -9.69 8.26 0.81
N PHE A 90 -10.71 7.69 0.16
CA PHE A 90 -10.54 7.19 -1.20
C PHE A 90 -9.92 8.27 -2.08
N GLY A 91 -8.79 7.98 -2.74
CA GLY A 91 -7.85 8.89 -3.39
C GLY A 91 -8.43 9.96 -4.33
N ILE A 92 -9.40 10.71 -3.83
CA ILE A 92 -10.13 11.80 -4.53
C ILE A 92 -9.17 12.90 -4.98
N ALA A 93 -8.07 13.12 -4.24
CA ALA A 93 -7.11 14.17 -4.52
C ALA A 93 -6.20 13.89 -5.73
N ARG A 94 -6.07 12.64 -6.20
CA ARG A 94 -5.21 12.29 -7.35
C ARG A 94 -5.91 12.32 -8.70
N ALA A 95 -7.23 12.42 -8.73
CA ALA A 95 -8.00 12.50 -9.99
C ALA A 95 -7.94 13.89 -10.64
N THR A 96 -7.49 14.93 -9.93
CA THR A 96 -7.52 16.33 -10.40
C THR A 96 -6.18 16.89 -10.86
N THR A 97 -5.06 16.18 -10.73
CA THR A 97 -3.74 16.64 -11.19
C THR A 97 -3.21 15.77 -12.33
N SER A 98 -3.67 16.08 -13.54
CA SER A 98 -3.20 15.47 -14.80
C SER A 98 -1.88 16.07 -15.30
N THR A 99 -0.92 16.39 -14.43
CA THR A 99 0.44 16.80 -14.83
C THR A 99 1.46 16.01 -14.04
N ALA A 100 2.04 15.03 -14.73
CA ALA A 100 2.94 14.00 -14.21
C ALA A 100 4.30 14.50 -13.66
N THR A 101 4.51 15.80 -13.45
CA THR A 101 5.84 16.34 -13.12
C THR A 101 5.95 16.99 -11.74
N GLN A 102 4.89 16.99 -10.90
CA GLN A 102 4.94 17.62 -9.57
C GLN A 102 4.53 16.73 -8.39
N ALA A 103 4.45 15.43 -8.58
CA ALA A 103 3.98 14.49 -7.54
C ALA A 103 5.04 14.09 -6.49
N VAL A 104 6.25 14.61 -6.54
CA VAL A 104 7.34 14.20 -5.62
C VAL A 104 7.63 15.23 -4.51
N THR A 105 6.99 16.39 -4.52
CA THR A 105 7.29 17.44 -3.55
C THR A 105 6.25 17.56 -2.43
N THR A 106 6.65 17.23 -1.23
CA THR A 106 6.25 17.71 0.11
C THR A 106 4.96 17.22 0.80
N THR A 107 3.99 16.56 0.16
CA THR A 107 2.80 16.07 0.89
C THR A 107 2.81 14.54 1.09
N VAL A 108 3.87 13.85 0.69
CA VAL A 108 3.89 12.39 0.46
C VAL A 108 4.73 11.64 1.50
N MET A 109 5.27 12.28 2.54
CA MET A 109 6.25 11.62 3.42
C MET A 109 5.69 10.39 4.17
N GLY A 110 4.39 10.36 4.47
CA GLY A 110 3.77 9.21 5.15
C GLY A 110 3.19 8.14 4.22
N SER A 111 2.83 8.47 2.96
CA SER A 111 2.19 7.54 2.04
C SER A 111 3.18 6.65 1.29
N VAL A 112 4.44 7.06 1.16
CA VAL A 112 5.45 6.31 0.40
C VAL A 112 5.74 4.93 0.98
N HIS A 113 5.59 4.75 2.29
CA HIS A 113 5.82 3.47 2.98
C HIS A 113 4.85 2.36 2.59
N TYR A 114 3.71 2.70 1.98
CA TYR A 114 2.67 1.76 1.56
C TYR A 114 2.47 1.73 0.04
N THR A 115 3.28 2.48 -0.69
CA THR A 115 3.19 2.62 -2.15
C THR A 115 3.53 1.30 -2.85
N SER A 116 2.68 0.88 -3.79
CA SER A 116 2.98 -0.31 -4.59
C SER A 116 4.11 -0.06 -5.60
N PRO A 117 4.83 -1.11 -6.04
CA PRO A 117 5.88 -0.99 -7.05
C PRO A 117 5.44 -0.27 -8.32
N GLU A 118 4.25 -0.58 -8.84
CA GLU A 118 3.69 0.08 -10.03
C GLU A 118 3.36 1.55 -9.79
N GLN A 119 2.89 1.92 -8.61
CA GLN A 119 2.72 3.33 -8.24
C GLN A 119 4.05 4.08 -8.18
N ALA A 120 5.08 3.46 -7.58
CA ALA A 120 6.41 4.04 -7.47
C ALA A 120 7.05 4.27 -8.85
N ARG A 121 6.74 3.42 -9.85
CA ARG A 121 7.19 3.58 -11.26
C ARG A 121 6.35 4.60 -12.04
N GLY A 122 5.24 5.10 -11.51
CA GLY A 122 4.28 5.90 -12.27
C GLY A 122 3.51 5.09 -13.32
N GLY A 123 3.39 3.78 -13.11
CA GLY A 123 2.69 2.86 -14.00
C GLY A 123 1.17 2.84 -13.81
N ILE A 124 0.52 1.88 -14.46
CA ILE A 124 -0.92 1.68 -14.32
C ILE A 124 -1.23 1.13 -12.93
N VAL A 125 -2.13 1.78 -12.24
CA VAL A 125 -2.60 1.43 -10.89
C VAL A 125 -3.97 0.78 -11.00
N ASP A 126 -4.06 -0.46 -10.54
CA ASP A 126 -5.29 -1.25 -10.52
C ASP A 126 -5.62 -1.75 -9.10
N GLU A 127 -6.58 -2.66 -8.98
CA GLU A 127 -7.03 -3.26 -7.72
C GLU A 127 -5.89 -3.96 -6.95
N LYS A 128 -4.90 -4.49 -7.67
CA LYS A 128 -3.75 -5.19 -7.08
C LYS A 128 -2.77 -4.25 -6.38
N SER A 129 -2.82 -2.95 -6.69
CA SER A 129 -2.08 -1.92 -5.97
C SER A 129 -2.63 -1.72 -4.56
N ASP A 130 -3.97 -1.74 -4.39
CA ASP A 130 -4.60 -1.67 -3.07
C ASP A 130 -4.33 -2.95 -2.25
N ILE A 131 -4.28 -4.11 -2.90
CA ILE A 131 -3.90 -5.40 -2.27
C ILE A 131 -2.47 -5.35 -1.74
N TYR A 132 -1.53 -4.79 -2.50
CA TYR A 132 -0.15 -4.58 -2.04
C TYR A 132 -0.11 -3.69 -0.79
N SER A 133 -0.76 -2.55 -0.83
CA SER A 133 -0.82 -1.60 0.28
C SER A 133 -1.52 -2.19 1.52
N ALA A 134 -2.54 -3.05 1.33
CA ALA A 134 -3.15 -3.82 2.40
C ALA A 134 -2.16 -4.82 3.01
N GLY A 135 -1.32 -5.48 2.20
CA GLY A 135 -0.24 -6.35 2.65
C GLY A 135 0.77 -5.62 3.54
N ILE A 136 1.23 -4.44 3.12
CA ILE A 136 2.13 -3.60 3.93
C ILE A 136 1.45 -3.15 5.24
N THR A 137 0.17 -2.81 5.19
CA THR A 137 -0.62 -2.48 6.38
C THR A 137 -0.71 -3.67 7.35
N MET A 138 -0.95 -4.88 6.85
CA MET A 138 -0.95 -6.10 7.65
C MET A 138 0.43 -6.38 8.26
N TYR A 139 1.49 -6.18 7.49
CA TYR A 139 2.87 -6.30 7.99
C TYR A 139 3.11 -5.40 9.19
N GLU A 140 2.77 -4.11 9.08
CA GLU A 140 2.92 -3.15 10.18
C GLU A 140 2.07 -3.53 11.39
N MET A 141 0.84 -4.02 11.20
CA MET A 141 0.01 -4.49 12.30
C MET A 141 0.70 -5.58 13.13
N VAL A 142 1.29 -6.60 12.49
CA VAL A 142 1.88 -7.74 13.20
C VAL A 142 3.28 -7.46 13.75
N THR A 143 4.08 -6.61 13.09
CA THR A 143 5.46 -6.32 13.48
C THR A 143 5.59 -5.06 14.33
N GLY A 144 4.68 -4.10 14.17
CA GLY A 144 4.75 -2.75 14.73
C GLY A 144 5.56 -1.76 13.88
N HIS A 145 6.14 -2.21 12.77
CA HIS A 145 7.00 -1.41 11.90
C HIS A 145 6.66 -1.65 10.43
N VAL A 146 6.90 -0.65 9.60
CA VAL A 146 6.85 -0.81 8.14
C VAL A 146 8.06 -1.63 7.66
N PRO A 147 7.94 -2.38 6.54
CA PRO A 147 9.06 -3.19 6.05
C PRO A 147 10.22 -2.36 5.50
N PHE A 148 9.94 -1.18 5.00
CA PHE A 148 10.93 -0.26 4.46
C PHE A 148 10.79 1.11 5.11
N ASP A 149 11.87 1.58 5.71
CA ASP A 149 11.95 2.89 6.35
C ASP A 149 13.29 3.57 6.03
N HIS A 150 13.24 4.85 5.71
CA HIS A 150 14.41 5.67 5.41
C HIS A 150 14.03 7.16 5.48
N GLU A 151 14.99 8.03 5.80
CA GLU A 151 14.78 9.48 5.84
C GLU A 151 14.36 10.07 4.47
N ASN A 152 14.80 9.44 3.38
CA ASN A 152 14.49 9.87 2.02
C ASN A 152 13.37 9.02 1.41
N GLY A 153 12.23 9.63 1.10
CA GLY A 153 11.09 8.94 0.49
C GLY A 153 11.38 8.33 -0.89
N VAL A 154 12.31 8.88 -1.66
CA VAL A 154 12.73 8.27 -2.94
C VAL A 154 13.43 6.94 -2.70
N THR A 155 14.25 6.85 -1.66
CA THR A 155 14.89 5.60 -1.26
C THR A 155 13.85 4.55 -0.86
N ILE A 156 12.82 4.93 -0.09
CA ILE A 156 11.72 4.01 0.26
C ILE A 156 10.99 3.51 -0.99
N ALA A 157 10.69 4.41 -1.94
CA ALA A 157 10.08 4.03 -3.20
C ALA A 157 10.94 3.02 -3.99
N LEU A 158 12.26 3.23 -4.04
CA LEU A 158 13.20 2.28 -4.66
C LEU A 158 13.23 0.93 -3.94
N MET A 159 13.15 0.92 -2.59
CA MET A 159 13.06 -0.32 -1.83
C MET A 159 11.78 -1.10 -2.17
N HIS A 160 10.64 -0.46 -2.33
CA HIS A 160 9.42 -1.11 -2.81
C HIS A 160 9.58 -1.72 -4.21
N LEU A 161 10.41 -1.13 -5.05
CA LEU A 161 10.68 -1.62 -6.41
C LEU A 161 11.60 -2.85 -6.45
N GLN A 162 12.62 -2.88 -5.59
CA GLN A 162 13.79 -3.74 -5.75
C GLN A 162 13.99 -4.74 -4.61
N ASN A 163 13.61 -4.37 -3.37
CA ASN A 163 13.95 -5.17 -2.21
C ASN A 163 12.77 -6.06 -1.80
N GLU A 164 13.05 -7.32 -1.50
CA GLU A 164 12.07 -8.18 -0.84
C GLU A 164 11.85 -7.72 0.60
N ILE A 165 10.62 -7.89 1.11
CA ILE A 165 10.34 -7.61 2.52
C ILE A 165 10.94 -8.72 3.40
N THR A 166 11.44 -8.34 4.56
CA THR A 166 11.85 -9.32 5.58
C THR A 166 10.60 -10.06 6.06
N PRO A 167 10.58 -11.41 6.04
CA PRO A 167 9.44 -12.15 6.56
C PRO A 167 9.07 -11.74 7.98
N PRO A 168 7.79 -11.51 8.29
CA PRO A 168 7.33 -11.10 9.62
C PRO A 168 7.83 -11.99 10.76
N SER A 169 7.96 -13.30 10.54
CA SER A 169 8.47 -14.28 11.52
C SER A 169 9.93 -14.04 11.91
N GLN A 170 10.73 -13.41 11.06
CA GLN A 170 12.11 -13.03 11.37
C GLN A 170 12.18 -11.77 12.27
N ILE A 171 11.11 -11.01 12.34
CA ILE A 171 11.01 -9.81 13.20
C ILE A 171 10.36 -10.16 14.54
N ARG A 172 9.40 -11.09 14.54
CA ARG A 172 8.61 -11.44 15.70
C ARG A 172 8.17 -12.90 15.68
N ASP A 173 8.38 -13.58 16.80
CA ASP A 173 7.87 -14.94 17.03
C ASP A 173 6.34 -14.98 17.20
N GLY A 174 5.74 -16.13 16.90
CA GLY A 174 4.33 -16.45 17.16
C GLY A 174 3.35 -15.86 16.13
N ILE A 175 3.84 -15.49 14.94
CA ILE A 175 3.00 -15.19 13.79
C ILE A 175 2.66 -16.52 13.10
N PRO A 176 1.38 -16.83 12.84
CA PRO A 176 1.00 -18.03 12.08
C PRO A 176 1.61 -18.01 10.69
N ASP A 177 2.13 -19.16 10.23
CA ASP A 177 2.73 -19.29 8.90
C ASP A 177 1.76 -18.89 7.79
N SER A 178 0.46 -19.21 7.96
CA SER A 178 -0.60 -18.80 7.05
C SER A 178 -0.72 -17.29 6.91
N LEU A 179 -0.67 -16.55 8.02
CA LEU A 179 -0.74 -15.08 7.99
C LEU A 179 0.52 -14.47 7.34
N GLU A 180 1.69 -15.01 7.64
CA GLU A 180 2.94 -14.59 6.99
C GLU A 180 2.87 -14.81 5.49
N LYS A 181 2.47 -16.00 5.03
CA LYS A 181 2.33 -16.30 3.60
C LYS A 181 1.34 -15.37 2.90
N ILE A 182 0.21 -15.05 3.54
CA ILE A 182 -0.76 -14.09 3.00
C ILE A 182 -0.11 -12.72 2.83
N ILE A 183 0.60 -12.21 3.83
CA ILE A 183 1.31 -10.92 3.77
C ILE A 183 2.33 -10.94 2.64
N LEU A 184 3.16 -11.99 2.55
CA LEU A 184 4.17 -12.13 1.49
C LEU A 184 3.53 -12.17 0.11
N LYS A 185 2.44 -12.92 -0.09
CA LYS A 185 1.71 -12.97 -1.37
C LYS A 185 1.13 -11.61 -1.76
N CYS A 186 0.52 -10.87 -0.82
CA CYS A 186 0.04 -9.52 -1.09
C CYS A 186 1.16 -8.59 -1.57
N THR A 187 2.37 -8.76 -1.04
CA THR A 187 3.51 -7.86 -1.25
C THR A 187 4.48 -8.30 -2.35
N MET A 188 4.10 -9.28 -3.17
CA MET A 188 4.86 -9.66 -4.36
C MET A 188 5.05 -8.47 -5.29
N LYS A 189 6.23 -8.40 -5.94
CA LYS A 189 6.59 -7.24 -6.77
C LYS A 189 5.75 -7.14 -8.03
N LYS A 190 5.48 -8.28 -8.68
CA LYS A 190 4.64 -8.33 -9.87
C LYS A 190 3.17 -8.43 -9.48
N PRO A 191 2.28 -7.59 -10.03
CA PRO A 191 0.84 -7.65 -9.72
C PRO A 191 0.19 -9.00 -10.01
N GLU A 192 0.68 -9.71 -11.04
CA GLU A 192 0.20 -11.05 -11.43
C GLU A 192 0.50 -12.14 -10.41
N ASP A 193 1.50 -11.96 -9.56
CA ASP A 193 1.91 -12.91 -8.52
C ASP A 193 1.14 -12.70 -7.20
N ARG A 194 0.37 -11.61 -7.10
CA ARG A 194 -0.47 -11.27 -5.92
C ARG A 194 -1.83 -11.97 -5.99
N TYR A 195 -2.65 -11.76 -4.99
CA TYR A 195 -4.09 -12.00 -5.10
C TYR A 195 -4.65 -11.18 -6.25
N GLN A 196 -5.47 -11.80 -7.09
CA GLN A 196 -6.02 -11.13 -8.28
C GLN A 196 -7.26 -10.32 -7.92
N THR A 197 -7.95 -10.69 -6.84
CA THR A 197 -9.12 -9.99 -6.33
C THR A 197 -9.08 -9.88 -4.81
N ALA A 198 -9.82 -8.92 -4.26
CA ALA A 198 -10.01 -8.80 -2.82
C ALA A 198 -10.78 -10.01 -2.24
N ASP A 199 -11.64 -10.65 -3.03
CA ASP A 199 -12.37 -11.86 -2.62
C ASP A 199 -11.42 -13.02 -2.29
N GLU A 200 -10.42 -13.25 -3.13
CA GLU A 200 -9.40 -14.28 -2.90
C GLU A 200 -8.65 -14.01 -1.59
N LEU A 201 -8.24 -12.77 -1.35
CA LEU A 201 -7.56 -12.38 -0.11
C LEU A 201 -8.46 -12.58 1.12
N ILE A 202 -9.74 -12.21 1.05
CA ILE A 202 -10.70 -12.42 2.15
C ILE A 202 -10.89 -13.90 2.43
N ALA A 203 -10.97 -14.74 1.39
CA ALA A 203 -11.13 -16.18 1.53
C ALA A 203 -9.95 -16.79 2.30
N ASP A 204 -8.72 -16.47 1.92
CA ASP A 204 -7.52 -16.96 2.59
C ASP A 204 -7.40 -16.42 4.03
N LEU A 205 -7.71 -15.14 4.28
CA LEU A 205 -7.71 -14.58 5.63
C LEU A 205 -8.69 -15.28 6.58
N LYS A 206 -9.84 -15.76 6.08
CA LYS A 206 -10.81 -16.51 6.89
C LYS A 206 -10.29 -17.89 7.27
N LEU A 207 -9.50 -18.52 6.41
CA LEU A 207 -8.95 -19.87 6.66
C LEU A 207 -7.83 -19.86 7.70
N VAL A 208 -7.17 -18.72 7.96
CA VAL A 208 -6.08 -18.64 8.95
C VAL A 208 -6.49 -19.16 10.34
N PHE A 209 -7.76 -19.02 10.74
CA PHE A 209 -8.24 -19.56 12.01
C PHE A 209 -8.49 -21.07 12.00
N GLU A 210 -8.64 -21.66 10.81
CA GLU A 210 -8.91 -23.11 10.62
C GLU A 210 -7.61 -23.85 10.34
N ASP A 211 -6.72 -23.25 9.56
CA ASP A 211 -5.41 -23.79 9.19
C ASP A 211 -4.31 -22.75 9.33
N THR A 212 -3.45 -22.93 10.33
CA THR A 212 -2.33 -22.03 10.60
C THR A 212 -1.07 -22.33 9.77
N SER A 213 -1.02 -23.48 9.06
CA SER A 213 0.14 -23.85 8.23
C SER A 213 0.26 -23.02 6.95
N GLY A 214 -0.89 -22.57 6.43
CA GLY A 214 -0.97 -21.79 5.21
C GLY A 214 -0.58 -22.57 3.94
N GLU A 215 -0.73 -23.89 3.94
CA GLU A 215 -0.49 -24.70 2.73
C GLU A 215 -1.48 -24.36 1.60
N TYR A 216 -2.65 -23.82 1.96
CA TYR A 216 -3.66 -23.33 1.02
C TYR A 216 -3.28 -22.01 0.34
N VAL A 217 -2.31 -21.26 0.88
CA VAL A 217 -1.85 -20.02 0.28
C VAL A 217 -0.89 -20.34 -0.86
N GLY A 218 -1.38 -20.33 -2.08
CA GLY A 218 -0.57 -20.54 -3.28
C GLY A 218 0.40 -19.38 -3.48
N ILE A 219 1.64 -19.54 -3.07
CA ILE A 219 2.74 -18.65 -3.46
C ILE A 219 3.47 -19.37 -4.59
N VAL A 220 3.47 -18.79 -5.77
CA VAL A 220 4.32 -19.26 -6.87
C VAL A 220 5.66 -18.54 -6.69
N PRO A 221 6.75 -19.24 -6.31
CA PRO A 221 8.05 -18.59 -6.28
C PRO A 221 8.40 -18.21 -7.71
N THR A 222 8.49 -16.92 -7.99
CA THR A 222 9.12 -16.48 -9.24
C THR A 222 10.60 -16.75 -9.12
N ILE A 223 11.06 -17.84 -9.74
CA ILE A 223 12.49 -18.00 -10.01
C ILE A 223 12.79 -16.94 -11.06
N ASP A 224 13.35 -15.82 -10.62
CA ASP A 224 13.81 -14.78 -11.53
C ASP A 224 15.14 -15.25 -12.12
N ASP A 225 15.07 -15.94 -13.28
CA ASP A 225 16.22 -16.28 -14.09
C ASP A 225 16.79 -15.08 -14.85
N SER A 226 16.36 -13.87 -14.55
CA SER A 226 16.92 -12.66 -15.12
C SER A 226 18.33 -12.47 -14.58
N PRO A 227 19.39 -12.45 -15.40
CA PRO A 227 20.73 -12.19 -14.92
C PRO A 227 20.75 -10.79 -14.29
N THR A 228 21.17 -10.73 -13.03
CA THR A 228 21.41 -9.46 -12.34
C THR A 228 22.45 -8.69 -13.14
N ILE A 229 22.03 -7.70 -13.90
CA ILE A 229 22.96 -6.77 -14.55
C ILE A 229 23.50 -5.89 -13.43
N MET A 230 24.68 -6.24 -12.92
CA MET A 230 25.47 -5.35 -12.09
C MET A 230 25.88 -4.17 -12.95
N ILE A 231 25.21 -3.04 -12.78
CA ILE A 231 25.65 -1.78 -13.38
C ILE A 231 26.90 -1.37 -12.60
N ASP A 232 28.06 -1.47 -13.24
CA ASP A 232 29.34 -1.00 -12.71
C ASP A 232 29.23 0.51 -12.49
N GLN A 233 29.54 0.97 -11.26
CA GLN A 233 29.51 2.40 -10.92
C GLN A 233 30.41 3.24 -11.83
N ASN A 234 31.39 2.65 -12.49
CA ASN A 234 32.26 3.30 -13.46
C ASN A 234 31.58 3.62 -14.80
N GLU A 235 30.60 2.80 -15.26
CA GLU A 235 29.84 3.10 -16.48
C GLU A 235 28.85 4.27 -16.28
N LEU A 236 28.29 4.43 -15.08
CA LEU A 236 27.44 5.56 -14.75
C LEU A 236 28.22 6.88 -14.76
N THR A 237 29.46 6.87 -14.28
CA THR A 237 30.32 8.07 -14.23
C THR A 237 30.78 8.49 -15.62
N GLN A 238 31.02 7.55 -16.55
CA GLN A 238 31.40 7.86 -17.94
C GLN A 238 30.26 8.47 -18.76
N ARG A 239 29.00 8.02 -18.54
CA ARG A 239 27.82 8.59 -19.23
C ARG A 239 27.47 10.00 -18.79
N ILE A 240 27.81 10.38 -17.55
CA ILE A 240 27.59 11.73 -17.04
C ILE A 240 28.65 12.69 -17.61
N GLN A 241 29.89 12.25 -17.82
CA GLN A 241 30.96 13.08 -18.37
C GLN A 241 30.88 13.35 -19.88
N THR A 242 30.16 12.51 -20.64
CA THR A 242 30.02 12.68 -22.11
C THR A 242 28.90 13.65 -22.51
N ASN A 243 28.09 14.12 -21.58
CA ASN A 243 27.01 15.08 -21.87
C ASN A 243 27.36 16.54 -21.59
N ASP A 244 28.59 16.86 -21.18
CA ASP A 244 28.99 18.25 -20.80
C ASP A 244 29.88 18.94 -21.87
N ASP A 245 30.07 18.30 -23.04
CA ASP A 245 30.80 18.90 -24.18
C ASP A 245 29.81 19.49 -25.20
N THR A 246 29.05 20.52 -24.85
CA THR A 246 28.45 21.43 -25.81
C THR A 246 29.34 22.67 -25.98
N GLN A 247 30.02 22.73 -27.15
CA GLN A 247 30.85 23.84 -27.57
C GLN A 247 30.10 25.16 -27.64
N PRO A 248 30.75 26.29 -27.35
CA PRO A 248 30.15 27.62 -27.54
C PRO A 248 30.06 27.96 -29.04
N VAL A 249 28.91 28.46 -29.46
CA VAL A 249 28.67 29.02 -30.79
C VAL A 249 29.37 30.39 -30.84
N GLU A 250 30.38 30.52 -31.69
CA GLU A 250 30.95 31.82 -32.04
C GLU A 250 29.99 32.58 -32.96
N ASP A 251 29.66 33.80 -32.55
CA ASP A 251 29.01 34.81 -33.36
C ASP A 251 29.98 35.32 -34.46
N SER A 252 29.49 35.35 -35.71
CA SER A 252 30.00 36.18 -36.79
C SER A 252 28.86 36.66 -37.67
#